data_20c8cd00d6682d578048fd44bc150fc2
#
_entry.id   20c8cd00d6682d578048fd44bc150fc2
#
_cell.length_a   1.000
_cell.length_b   1.000
_cell.length_c   1.000
_cell.angle_alpha   90.00
_cell.angle_beta   90.00
_cell.angle_gamma   90.00
#
_symmetry.space_group_name_H-M   'P 1'
#
loop_
_entity.id
_entity.type
_entity.pdbx_description
1 polymer ?
#
loop_
_entity_poly.entity_id
_entity_poly.type
_entity_poly.pdbx_seq_one_letter_code
_entity_poly.pdbx_strand_id
1 'polypeptide(L)'
;DTHHMRHLLVAMRDPIRRLHSIAMITDGFTKDTTGGPVLRALEEHSRHGDARHVDLMLSLLAASSRPWFEMLFYWVTQGLLPEKHEFFVAETPGVSNRDMWRDRYQIDPIHLPPTVILPRHMIQKAFQVGKGINFIRQCLADGEYSLEALEQQARKCFIYQPSLVGSKNITEQSFCDCLDRAAETVNQHILQSLREQHNLRRHLYCLKQFLLLGQGDFVTNLTESLHNEFENHKGIIGVYRHTLAALTEGALRSSNASSL
;
A
#
# COMPACT_ATOMS: atom_id res chain seq x y z
N ASP A 1 37.75 33.31 -40.89
CA ASP A 1 37.64 31.94 -40.35
C ASP A 1 37.61 31.88 -38.83
N THR A 2 38.29 32.77 -38.09
CA THR A 2 38.27 32.79 -36.60
C THR A 2 36.91 33.18 -36.02
N HIS A 3 36.10 34.00 -36.71
CA HIS A 3 34.74 34.36 -36.29
C HIS A 3 33.79 33.16 -36.34
N HIS A 4 33.88 32.32 -37.38
CA HIS A 4 33.06 31.12 -37.50
C HIS A 4 33.39 30.08 -36.40
N MET A 5 34.66 29.92 -36.07
CA MET A 5 35.09 29.02 -34.97
C MET A 5 34.55 29.49 -33.62
N ARG A 6 34.58 30.79 -33.30
CA ARG A 6 34.04 31.32 -32.06
C ARG A 6 32.54 31.14 -31.95
N HIS A 7 31.79 31.40 -33.06
CA HIS A 7 30.35 31.14 -33.09
C HIS A 7 30.01 29.67 -32.88
N LEU A 8 30.78 28.76 -33.51
CA LEU A 8 30.61 27.31 -33.30
C LEU A 8 30.87 26.90 -31.86
N LEU A 9 31.97 27.39 -31.25
CA LEU A 9 32.28 27.11 -29.84
C LEU A 9 31.18 27.60 -28.88
N VAL A 10 30.63 28.79 -29.14
CA VAL A 10 29.53 29.32 -28.34
C VAL A 10 28.26 28.46 -28.50
N ALA A 11 27.93 28.08 -29.75
CA ALA A 11 26.77 27.25 -30.03
C ALA A 11 26.89 25.84 -29.43
N MET A 12 28.08 25.26 -29.40
CA MET A 12 28.33 23.91 -28.86
C MET A 12 28.43 23.86 -27.34
N ARG A 13 28.56 25.00 -26.68
CA ARG A 13 28.76 25.05 -25.23
C ARG A 13 27.59 24.45 -24.42
N ASP A 14 26.34 24.75 -24.76
CA ASP A 14 25.18 24.21 -24.09
C ASP A 14 24.96 22.71 -24.35
N PRO A 15 25.06 22.19 -25.60
CA PRO A 15 25.04 20.75 -25.84
C PRO A 15 26.13 19.98 -25.08
N ILE A 16 27.35 20.47 -25.03
CA ILE A 16 28.45 19.84 -24.30
C ILE A 16 28.16 19.76 -22.82
N ARG A 17 27.65 20.85 -22.23
CA ARG A 17 27.27 20.85 -20.81
C ARG A 17 26.16 19.85 -20.49
N ARG A 18 25.13 19.78 -21.33
CA ARG A 18 24.04 18.80 -21.18
C ARG A 18 24.57 17.37 -21.23
N LEU A 19 25.43 17.06 -22.23
CA LEU A 19 26.06 15.74 -22.34
C LEU A 19 26.92 15.42 -21.11
N HIS A 20 27.69 16.40 -20.62
CA HIS A 20 28.51 16.22 -19.42
C HIS A 20 27.61 15.94 -18.17
N SER A 21 26.50 16.66 -18.02
CA SER A 21 25.54 16.41 -16.95
C SER A 21 24.92 15.02 -17.01
N ILE A 22 24.58 14.55 -18.22
CA ILE A 22 24.06 13.19 -18.42
C ILE A 22 25.14 12.15 -18.11
N ALA A 23 26.37 12.35 -18.58
CA ALA A 23 27.50 11.44 -18.31
C ALA A 23 27.74 11.27 -16.81
N MET A 24 27.75 12.37 -16.04
CA MET A 24 27.93 12.32 -14.59
C MET A 24 26.90 11.43 -13.89
N ILE A 25 25.66 11.42 -14.36
CA ILE A 25 24.60 10.58 -13.78
C ILE A 25 24.77 9.14 -14.21
N THR A 26 25.02 8.91 -15.50
CA THR A 26 25.14 7.55 -16.06
C THR A 26 26.36 6.81 -15.54
N ASP A 27 27.43 7.51 -15.20
CA ASP A 27 28.62 6.92 -14.57
C ASP A 27 28.31 6.31 -13.19
N GLY A 28 27.27 6.83 -12.50
CA GLY A 28 26.79 6.30 -11.22
C GLY A 28 25.86 5.09 -11.37
N PHE A 29 25.40 4.76 -12.59
CA PHE A 29 24.46 3.66 -12.78
C PHE A 29 25.17 2.35 -13.09
N THR A 30 24.73 1.29 -12.44
CA THR A 30 25.07 -0.08 -12.81
C THR A 30 24.01 -0.65 -13.75
N LYS A 31 24.29 -1.81 -14.38
CA LYS A 31 23.31 -2.46 -15.29
C LYS A 31 21.99 -2.84 -14.61
N ASP A 32 22.03 -3.00 -13.28
CA ASP A 32 20.88 -3.41 -12.47
C ASP A 32 20.16 -2.21 -11.81
N THR A 33 20.58 -0.97 -12.12
CA THR A 33 19.95 0.23 -11.58
C THR A 33 18.70 0.56 -12.40
N THR A 34 17.51 0.13 -11.91
CA THR A 34 16.23 0.34 -12.58
C THR A 34 15.19 0.92 -11.60
N GLY A 35 14.12 1.52 -12.14
CA GLY A 35 12.97 1.99 -11.36
C GLY A 35 13.30 3.07 -10.32
N GLY A 36 12.94 2.84 -9.07
CA GLY A 36 13.08 3.79 -7.97
C GLY A 36 14.47 4.37 -7.75
N PRO A 37 15.56 3.59 -7.80
CA PRO A 37 16.93 4.07 -7.70
C PRO A 37 17.30 5.11 -8.76
N VAL A 38 16.86 4.94 -10.01
CA VAL A 38 17.08 5.93 -11.09
C VAL A 38 16.40 7.25 -10.76
N LEU A 39 15.14 7.18 -10.33
CA LEU A 39 14.37 8.38 -9.97
C LEU A 39 14.99 9.13 -8.79
N ARG A 40 15.51 8.41 -7.78
CA ARG A 40 16.21 9.03 -6.64
C ARG A 40 17.51 9.69 -7.03
N ALA A 41 18.30 9.08 -7.88
CA ALA A 41 19.53 9.68 -8.39
C ALA A 41 19.24 10.99 -9.17
N LEU A 42 18.21 11.00 -10.02
CA LEU A 42 17.79 12.20 -10.74
C LEU A 42 17.29 13.30 -9.78
N GLU A 43 16.54 12.93 -8.74
CA GLU A 43 16.12 13.90 -7.70
C GLU A 43 17.31 14.49 -6.96
N GLU A 44 18.29 13.69 -6.58
CA GLU A 44 19.49 14.15 -5.89
C GLU A 44 20.28 15.15 -6.75
N HIS A 45 20.47 14.86 -8.03
CA HIS A 45 21.09 15.78 -8.97
C HIS A 45 20.26 17.03 -9.26
N SER A 46 18.94 17.00 -9.07
CA SER A 46 18.07 18.17 -9.23
C SER A 46 18.25 19.23 -8.12
N ARG A 47 18.97 18.90 -7.03
CA ARG A 47 19.30 19.83 -5.95
C ARG A 47 20.59 20.61 -6.18
N HIS A 48 21.14 20.55 -7.38
CA HIS A 48 22.37 21.26 -7.75
C HIS A 48 22.15 22.79 -7.86
N GLY A 49 23.21 23.58 -7.63
CA GLY A 49 23.14 25.04 -7.67
C GLY A 49 23.01 25.67 -9.07
N ASP A 50 23.29 24.93 -10.15
CA ASP A 50 23.18 25.42 -11.54
C ASP A 50 21.74 25.20 -12.05
N ALA A 51 21.02 26.31 -12.30
CA ALA A 51 19.63 26.28 -12.75
C ALA A 51 19.44 25.48 -14.06
N ARG A 52 20.37 25.58 -15.01
CA ARG A 52 20.29 24.84 -16.27
C ARG A 52 20.46 23.33 -16.08
N HIS A 53 21.33 22.95 -15.16
CA HIS A 53 21.48 21.55 -14.77
C HIS A 53 20.20 21.04 -14.09
N VAL A 54 19.63 21.82 -13.16
CA VAL A 54 18.37 21.50 -12.49
C VAL A 54 17.22 21.33 -13.49
N ASP A 55 17.06 22.26 -14.45
CA ASP A 55 16.00 22.16 -15.46
C ASP A 55 16.14 20.86 -16.30
N LEU A 56 17.37 20.50 -16.67
CA LEU A 56 17.62 19.24 -17.37
C LEU A 56 17.25 18.05 -16.50
N MET A 57 17.68 18.02 -15.24
CA MET A 57 17.38 16.94 -14.30
C MET A 57 15.89 16.78 -14.05
N LEU A 58 15.18 17.87 -13.86
CA LEU A 58 13.71 17.85 -13.68
C LEU A 58 13.00 17.36 -14.94
N SER A 59 13.47 17.73 -16.14
CA SER A 59 12.90 17.22 -17.38
C SER A 59 13.14 15.70 -17.55
N LEU A 60 14.32 15.21 -17.19
CA LEU A 60 14.64 13.79 -17.21
C LEU A 60 13.84 13.02 -16.15
N LEU A 61 13.70 13.58 -14.94
CA LEU A 61 12.91 13.01 -13.88
C LEU A 61 11.44 12.89 -14.29
N ALA A 62 10.87 13.92 -14.90
CA ALA A 62 9.50 13.91 -15.42
C ALA A 62 9.30 12.82 -16.48
N ALA A 63 10.24 12.70 -17.44
CA ALA A 63 10.17 11.67 -18.47
C ALA A 63 10.33 10.25 -17.91
N SER A 64 11.28 10.05 -16.98
CA SER A 64 11.58 8.75 -16.37
C SER A 64 10.52 8.31 -15.36
N SER A 65 9.78 9.24 -14.75
CA SER A 65 8.69 8.91 -13.80
C SER A 65 7.43 8.41 -14.49
N ARG A 66 7.26 8.64 -15.79
CA ARG A 66 6.05 8.24 -16.52
C ARG A 66 5.75 6.74 -16.46
N PRO A 67 6.69 5.81 -16.73
CA PRO A 67 6.43 4.38 -16.58
C PRO A 67 6.06 4.00 -15.14
N TRP A 68 6.67 4.66 -14.16
CA TRP A 68 6.37 4.43 -12.75
C TRP A 68 4.93 4.84 -12.40
N PHE A 69 4.43 5.97 -12.93
CA PHE A 69 3.03 6.37 -12.77
C PHE A 69 2.06 5.44 -13.49
N GLU A 70 2.44 4.88 -14.63
CA GLU A 70 1.64 3.85 -15.33
C GLU A 70 1.52 2.59 -14.46
N MET A 71 2.60 2.12 -13.85
CA MET A 71 2.58 1.00 -12.90
C MET A 71 1.71 1.31 -11.68
N LEU A 72 1.82 2.52 -11.11
CA LEU A 72 0.99 2.96 -9.99
C LEU A 72 -0.49 2.99 -10.38
N PHE A 73 -0.82 3.45 -11.57
CA PHE A 73 -2.19 3.45 -12.09
C PHE A 73 -2.78 2.03 -12.14
N TYR A 74 -2.08 1.06 -12.72
CA TYR A 74 -2.55 -0.33 -12.77
C TYR A 74 -2.67 -0.95 -11.38
N TRP A 75 -1.76 -0.63 -10.48
CA TRP A 75 -1.84 -1.09 -9.10
C TRP A 75 -3.06 -0.54 -8.35
N VAL A 76 -3.33 0.76 -8.45
CA VAL A 76 -4.43 1.44 -7.73
C VAL A 76 -5.80 1.16 -8.36
N THR A 77 -5.86 0.85 -9.65
CA THR A 77 -7.14 0.60 -10.35
C THR A 77 -7.48 -0.87 -10.50
N GLN A 78 -6.47 -1.70 -10.74
CA GLN A 78 -6.66 -3.10 -11.08
C GLN A 78 -5.94 -4.06 -10.13
N GLY A 79 -5.11 -3.56 -9.21
CA GLY A 79 -4.28 -4.40 -8.34
C GLY A 79 -3.23 -5.23 -9.09
N LEU A 80 -2.89 -4.84 -10.32
CA LEU A 80 -1.92 -5.55 -11.15
C LEU A 80 -0.50 -5.04 -10.86
N LEU A 81 0.43 -5.97 -10.74
CA LEU A 81 1.86 -5.69 -10.63
C LEU A 81 2.54 -5.91 -11.98
N PRO A 82 3.57 -5.12 -12.32
CA PRO A 82 4.39 -5.35 -13.49
C PRO A 82 5.18 -6.65 -13.35
N GLU A 83 5.48 -7.31 -14.45
CA GLU A 83 6.31 -8.53 -14.46
C GLU A 83 7.75 -8.28 -13.98
N LYS A 84 8.25 -7.06 -14.16
CA LYS A 84 9.59 -6.66 -13.72
C LYS A 84 9.54 -6.07 -12.32
N HIS A 85 10.49 -6.44 -11.47
CA HIS A 85 10.65 -5.92 -10.10
C HIS A 85 11.21 -4.49 -10.08
N GLU A 86 10.51 -3.54 -10.71
CA GLU A 86 10.91 -2.12 -10.78
C GLU A 86 9.99 -1.20 -9.97
N PHE A 87 8.96 -1.79 -9.36
CA PHE A 87 7.92 -1.08 -8.62
C PHE A 87 8.10 -1.26 -7.10
N PHE A 88 7.58 -0.34 -6.31
CA PHE A 88 7.73 -0.35 -4.84
C PHE A 88 6.94 -1.44 -4.12
N VAL A 89 6.12 -2.21 -4.83
CA VAL A 89 5.38 -3.34 -4.27
C VAL A 89 5.98 -4.63 -4.77
N ALA A 90 6.41 -5.47 -3.83
CA ALA A 90 6.88 -6.82 -4.10
C ALA A 90 5.80 -7.84 -3.71
N GLU A 91 5.58 -8.85 -4.56
CA GLU A 91 4.70 -9.96 -4.30
C GLU A 91 5.50 -11.19 -3.86
N THR A 92 5.09 -11.81 -2.76
CA THR A 92 5.63 -13.11 -2.31
C THR A 92 4.77 -14.22 -2.88
N PRO A 93 5.28 -15.03 -3.82
CA PRO A 93 4.50 -16.12 -4.42
C PRO A 93 4.23 -17.24 -3.41
N GLY A 94 3.10 -17.94 -3.58
CA GLY A 94 2.77 -19.13 -2.79
C GLY A 94 2.15 -18.88 -1.42
N VAL A 95 1.82 -17.64 -1.08
CA VAL A 95 1.13 -17.29 0.16
C VAL A 95 -0.34 -17.75 0.09
N SER A 96 -0.79 -18.43 1.14
CA SER A 96 -2.18 -18.87 1.31
C SER A 96 -3.16 -17.69 1.33
N ASN A 97 -4.40 -17.90 0.88
CA ASN A 97 -5.45 -16.87 0.96
C ASN A 97 -5.73 -16.42 2.40
N ARG A 98 -5.47 -17.28 3.40
CA ARG A 98 -5.62 -16.93 4.82
C ARG A 98 -4.64 -15.85 5.26
N ASP A 99 -3.41 -15.91 4.76
CA ASP A 99 -2.33 -14.98 5.14
C ASP A 99 -2.09 -13.89 4.10
N MET A 100 -2.91 -13.89 3.04
CA MET A 100 -2.81 -13.01 1.89
C MET A 100 -2.71 -11.52 2.28
N TRP A 101 -3.57 -11.10 3.21
CA TRP A 101 -3.57 -9.71 3.66
C TRP A 101 -2.27 -9.31 4.36
N ARG A 102 -1.64 -10.23 5.06
CA ARG A 102 -0.45 -9.96 5.87
C ARG A 102 0.83 -10.09 5.07
N ASP A 103 0.99 -11.19 4.34
CA ASP A 103 2.32 -11.65 3.90
C ASP A 103 2.51 -11.63 2.38
N ARG A 104 1.41 -11.53 1.60
CA ARG A 104 1.51 -11.63 0.14
C ARG A 104 2.18 -10.43 -0.51
N TYR A 105 1.87 -9.21 -0.06
CA TYR A 105 2.40 -7.97 -0.61
C TYR A 105 3.21 -7.22 0.42
N GLN A 106 4.39 -6.78 0.04
CA GLN A 106 5.29 -6.02 0.89
C GLN A 106 5.81 -4.78 0.15
N ILE A 107 6.16 -3.74 0.90
CA ILE A 107 6.78 -2.55 0.33
C ILE A 107 8.28 -2.81 0.19
N ASP A 108 8.78 -2.72 -1.03
CA ASP A 108 10.21 -2.81 -1.32
C ASP A 108 10.87 -1.43 -1.10
N PRO A 109 11.75 -1.30 -0.10
CA PRO A 109 12.41 -0.04 0.18
C PRO A 109 13.40 0.39 -0.92
N ILE A 110 13.89 -0.56 -1.74
CA ILE A 110 14.84 -0.28 -2.82
C ILE A 110 14.16 0.50 -3.94
N HIS A 111 12.93 0.13 -4.30
CA HIS A 111 12.20 0.70 -5.43
C HIS A 111 11.21 1.81 -5.05
N LEU A 112 11.31 2.33 -3.81
CA LEU A 112 10.51 3.47 -3.39
C LEU A 112 10.81 4.70 -4.27
N PRO A 113 9.77 5.43 -4.73
CA PRO A 113 9.97 6.68 -5.46
C PRO A 113 10.52 7.77 -4.54
N PRO A 114 11.15 8.80 -5.10
CA PRO A 114 11.54 9.97 -4.34
C PRO A 114 10.32 10.71 -3.78
N THR A 115 10.51 11.40 -2.65
CA THR A 115 9.43 12.08 -1.95
C THR A 115 8.83 13.27 -2.73
N VAL A 116 9.56 13.79 -3.70
CA VAL A 116 9.09 14.83 -4.63
C VAL A 116 8.05 14.27 -5.61
N ILE A 117 8.11 12.98 -5.95
CA ILE A 117 7.14 12.32 -6.83
C ILE A 117 5.91 11.89 -6.04
N LEU A 118 6.13 11.22 -4.90
CA LEU A 118 5.03 10.74 -4.06
C LEU A 118 5.42 10.80 -2.56
N PRO A 119 4.69 11.55 -1.73
CA PRO A 119 4.92 11.58 -0.28
C PRO A 119 4.76 10.20 0.37
N ARG A 120 5.52 9.92 1.42
CA ARG A 120 5.54 8.60 2.08
C ARG A 120 4.16 8.12 2.55
N HIS A 121 3.33 9.02 3.06
CA HIS A 121 1.98 8.68 3.52
C HIS A 121 1.09 8.23 2.36
N MET A 122 1.28 8.79 1.16
CA MET A 122 0.56 8.41 -0.05
C MET A 122 1.03 7.08 -0.62
N ILE A 123 2.30 6.73 -0.45
CA ILE A 123 2.82 5.39 -0.80
C ILE A 123 2.08 4.31 0.00
N GLN A 124 1.90 4.53 1.30
CA GLN A 124 1.16 3.59 2.14
C GLN A 124 -0.31 3.47 1.72
N LYS A 125 -0.97 4.59 1.40
CA LYS A 125 -2.34 4.58 0.88
C LYS A 125 -2.44 3.84 -0.44
N ALA A 126 -1.57 4.15 -1.41
CA ALA A 126 -1.52 3.45 -2.69
C ALA A 126 -1.30 1.93 -2.52
N PHE A 127 -0.39 1.55 -1.62
CA PHE A 127 -0.15 0.15 -1.27
C PHE A 127 -1.40 -0.53 -0.72
N GLN A 128 -2.12 0.12 0.21
CA GLN A 128 -3.35 -0.41 0.79
C GLN A 128 -4.48 -0.55 -0.22
N VAL A 129 -4.63 0.41 -1.15
CA VAL A 129 -5.64 0.36 -2.21
C VAL A 129 -5.46 -0.88 -3.09
N GLY A 130 -4.27 -1.10 -3.62
CA GLY A 130 -4.00 -2.26 -4.46
C GLY A 130 -4.15 -3.59 -3.72
N LYS A 131 -3.71 -3.66 -2.44
CA LYS A 131 -3.99 -4.82 -1.57
C LYS A 131 -5.49 -5.05 -1.40
N GLY A 132 -6.26 -3.99 -1.16
CA GLY A 132 -7.70 -4.05 -1.01
C GLY A 132 -8.39 -4.59 -2.26
N ILE A 133 -8.00 -4.14 -3.45
CA ILE A 133 -8.53 -4.62 -4.73
C ILE A 133 -8.24 -6.11 -4.92
N ASN A 134 -7.01 -6.55 -4.64
CA ASN A 134 -6.65 -7.96 -4.73
C ASN A 134 -7.40 -8.81 -3.70
N PHE A 135 -7.64 -8.28 -2.50
CA PHE A 135 -8.44 -8.95 -1.47
C PHE A 135 -9.91 -9.11 -1.91
N ILE A 136 -10.53 -8.07 -2.47
CA ILE A 136 -11.88 -8.14 -3.02
C ILE A 136 -11.95 -9.24 -4.08
N ARG A 137 -11.03 -9.22 -5.04
CA ARG A 137 -11.00 -10.16 -6.17
C ARG A 137 -10.81 -11.61 -5.74
N GLN A 138 -9.98 -11.88 -4.74
CA GLN A 138 -9.59 -13.25 -4.37
C GLN A 138 -10.34 -13.82 -3.18
N CYS A 139 -10.74 -12.99 -2.23
CA CYS A 139 -11.34 -13.44 -0.98
C CYS A 139 -12.84 -13.21 -0.90
N LEU A 140 -13.35 -12.13 -1.48
CA LEU A 140 -14.76 -11.79 -1.40
C LEU A 140 -15.58 -12.38 -2.55
N ALA A 141 -14.91 -12.90 -3.60
CA ALA A 141 -15.54 -13.51 -4.79
C ALA A 141 -16.65 -12.64 -5.42
N ASP A 142 -16.63 -11.33 -5.17
CA ASP A 142 -17.58 -10.38 -5.74
C ASP A 142 -17.27 -10.16 -7.22
N GLY A 143 -17.83 -11.02 -8.08
CA GLY A 143 -17.69 -10.89 -9.53
C GLY A 143 -18.31 -9.62 -10.13
N GLU A 144 -19.06 -8.88 -9.33
CA GLU A 144 -19.76 -7.65 -9.74
C GLU A 144 -19.04 -6.36 -9.32
N TYR A 145 -17.89 -6.42 -8.65
CA TYR A 145 -17.16 -5.19 -8.33
C TYR A 145 -16.62 -4.54 -9.60
N SER A 146 -17.37 -3.58 -10.11
CA SER A 146 -16.98 -2.80 -11.28
C SER A 146 -15.86 -1.84 -10.92
N LEU A 147 -14.65 -2.22 -11.31
CA LEU A 147 -13.46 -1.34 -11.24
C LEU A 147 -13.52 -0.19 -12.25
N GLU A 148 -14.48 -0.20 -13.17
CA GLU A 148 -14.59 0.77 -14.26
C GLU A 148 -14.75 2.21 -13.76
N ALA A 149 -15.53 2.43 -12.72
CA ALA A 149 -15.72 3.76 -12.14
C ALA A 149 -14.41 4.30 -11.52
N LEU A 150 -13.67 3.46 -10.79
CA LEU A 150 -12.35 3.79 -10.26
C LEU A 150 -11.35 4.05 -11.38
N GLU A 151 -11.36 3.22 -12.41
CA GLU A 151 -10.46 3.37 -13.55
C GLU A 151 -10.73 4.66 -14.33
N GLN A 152 -11.98 5.00 -14.60
CA GLN A 152 -12.34 6.25 -15.29
C GLN A 152 -11.93 7.48 -14.45
N GLN A 153 -12.15 7.44 -13.15
CA GLN A 153 -11.76 8.52 -12.25
C GLN A 153 -10.24 8.65 -12.16
N ALA A 154 -9.54 7.55 -12.01
CA ALA A 154 -8.09 7.51 -11.97
C ALA A 154 -7.47 7.98 -13.30
N ARG A 155 -8.01 7.57 -14.45
CA ARG A 155 -7.53 8.02 -15.77
C ARG A 155 -7.52 9.54 -15.87
N LYS A 156 -8.53 10.23 -15.38
CA LYS A 156 -8.58 11.70 -15.38
C LYS A 156 -7.45 12.33 -14.58
N CYS A 157 -7.03 11.70 -13.49
CA CYS A 157 -5.97 12.18 -12.61
C CYS A 157 -4.57 11.79 -13.11
N PHE A 158 -4.39 10.59 -13.68
CA PHE A 158 -3.08 10.05 -14.06
C PHE A 158 -2.62 10.43 -15.47
N ILE A 159 -3.54 10.66 -16.42
CA ILE A 159 -3.17 11.00 -17.82
C ILE A 159 -2.56 12.40 -17.93
N TYR A 160 -2.77 13.28 -16.98
CA TYR A 160 -2.34 14.69 -17.05
C TYR A 160 -0.98 14.98 -16.41
N GLN A 161 -0.15 13.98 -16.12
CA GLN A 161 0.93 14.07 -15.14
C GLN A 161 2.39 14.20 -15.61
N PRO A 162 2.75 14.57 -16.84
CA PRO A 162 4.15 14.95 -17.12
C PRO A 162 4.58 16.24 -16.41
N SER A 163 3.63 17.03 -15.86
CA SER A 163 3.87 18.35 -15.27
C SER A 163 4.05 18.36 -13.74
N LEU A 164 3.96 17.19 -13.05
CA LEU A 164 4.07 17.13 -11.59
C LEU A 164 5.47 17.47 -11.08
N VAL A 165 6.47 17.17 -11.87
CA VAL A 165 7.86 17.45 -11.52
C VAL A 165 8.17 18.92 -11.87
N GLY A 166 7.89 19.82 -10.93
CA GLY A 166 8.22 21.24 -11.05
C GLY A 166 7.08 22.24 -10.85
N SER A 167 5.82 21.81 -10.91
CA SER A 167 4.68 22.69 -10.63
C SER A 167 4.17 22.45 -9.21
N LYS A 168 4.67 23.23 -8.28
CA LYS A 168 4.20 23.22 -6.89
C LYS A 168 2.72 23.64 -6.85
N ASN A 169 1.87 22.78 -6.27
CA ASN A 169 0.61 23.07 -5.56
C ASN A 169 -0.75 22.65 -6.15
N ILE A 170 -1.03 22.61 -7.43
CA ILE A 170 -2.41 22.31 -7.89
C ILE A 170 -2.57 20.87 -8.36
N THR A 171 -1.59 20.33 -9.04
CA THR A 171 -1.65 18.99 -9.65
C THR A 171 -1.38 17.88 -8.61
N GLU A 172 -0.50 18.15 -7.66
CA GLU A 172 -0.17 17.25 -6.55
C GLU A 172 -1.38 17.03 -5.64
N GLN A 173 -2.10 18.12 -5.28
CA GLN A 173 -3.31 18.04 -4.46
C GLN A 173 -4.41 17.22 -5.17
N SER A 174 -4.64 17.47 -6.45
CA SER A 174 -5.63 16.73 -7.23
C SER A 174 -5.34 15.23 -7.33
N PHE A 175 -4.06 14.86 -7.44
CA PHE A 175 -3.62 13.47 -7.44
C PHE A 175 -3.82 12.81 -6.07
N CYS A 176 -3.43 13.50 -5.00
CA CYS A 176 -3.64 13.05 -3.63
C CYS A 176 -5.12 12.84 -3.32
N ASP A 177 -5.98 13.79 -3.72
CA ASP A 177 -7.43 13.69 -3.55
C ASP A 177 -8.03 12.51 -4.34
N CYS A 178 -7.49 12.21 -5.52
CA CYS A 178 -7.91 11.06 -6.31
C CYS A 178 -7.56 9.73 -5.61
N LEU A 179 -6.34 9.63 -5.09
CA LEU A 179 -5.89 8.45 -4.37
C LEU A 179 -6.67 8.25 -3.06
N ASP A 180 -7.01 9.34 -2.36
CA ASP A 180 -7.84 9.29 -1.16
C ASP A 180 -9.25 8.79 -1.44
N ARG A 181 -9.88 9.26 -2.52
CA ARG A 181 -11.20 8.76 -2.96
C ARG A 181 -11.14 7.28 -3.36
N ALA A 182 -10.09 6.87 -4.08
CA ALA A 182 -9.90 5.46 -4.43
C ALA A 182 -9.78 4.58 -3.18
N ALA A 183 -8.98 5.02 -2.20
CA ALA A 183 -8.82 4.33 -0.92
C ALA A 183 -10.16 4.24 -0.16
N GLU A 184 -10.90 5.32 -0.10
CA GLU A 184 -12.21 5.37 0.56
C GLU A 184 -13.21 4.43 -0.11
N THR A 185 -13.31 4.45 -1.44
CA THR A 185 -14.22 3.58 -2.21
C THR A 185 -13.90 2.10 -1.99
N VAL A 186 -12.63 1.71 -2.09
CA VAL A 186 -12.20 0.32 -1.86
C VAL A 186 -12.48 -0.11 -0.41
N ASN A 187 -12.14 0.74 0.57
CA ASN A 187 -12.37 0.43 1.97
C ASN A 187 -13.86 0.31 2.31
N GLN A 188 -14.72 1.20 1.79
CA GLN A 188 -16.16 1.14 1.98
C GLN A 188 -16.73 -0.15 1.42
N HIS A 189 -16.32 -0.55 0.21
CA HIS A 189 -16.77 -1.81 -0.39
C HIS A 189 -16.36 -3.03 0.44
N ILE A 190 -15.09 -3.12 0.89
CA ILE A 190 -14.62 -4.20 1.77
C ILE A 190 -15.45 -4.25 3.06
N LEU A 191 -15.65 -3.11 3.70
CA LEU A 191 -16.41 -3.06 4.95
C LEU A 191 -17.89 -3.44 4.76
N GLN A 192 -18.49 -3.03 3.64
CA GLN A 192 -19.85 -3.40 3.32
C GLN A 192 -19.98 -4.90 3.09
N SER A 193 -19.13 -5.50 2.26
CA SER A 193 -19.10 -6.94 2.01
C SER A 193 -18.87 -7.75 3.30
N LEU A 194 -17.92 -7.33 4.14
CA LEU A 194 -17.68 -7.98 5.43
C LEU A 194 -18.88 -7.88 6.38
N ARG A 195 -19.64 -6.79 6.34
CA ARG A 195 -20.86 -6.61 7.17
C ARG A 195 -22.01 -7.46 6.68
N GLU A 196 -22.25 -7.48 5.37
CA GLU A 196 -23.45 -8.10 4.76
C GLU A 196 -23.24 -9.59 4.51
N GLN A 197 -22.10 -9.99 3.96
CA GLN A 197 -21.86 -11.38 3.57
C GLN A 197 -21.20 -12.21 4.69
N HIS A 198 -20.30 -11.59 5.48
CA HIS A 198 -19.51 -12.29 6.50
C HIS A 198 -19.93 -12.00 7.93
N ASN A 199 -21.08 -11.35 8.14
CA ASN A 199 -21.63 -11.10 9.49
C ASN A 199 -20.61 -10.50 10.48
N LEU A 200 -19.71 -9.61 10.02
CA LEU A 200 -18.64 -9.00 10.83
C LEU A 200 -19.18 -8.46 12.17
N ARG A 201 -20.36 -7.79 12.13
CA ARG A 201 -21.01 -7.21 13.30
C ARG A 201 -21.31 -8.27 14.37
N ARG A 202 -21.79 -9.44 13.95
CA ARG A 202 -22.07 -10.58 14.86
C ARG A 202 -20.80 -11.12 15.49
N HIS A 203 -19.73 -11.29 14.69
CA HIS A 203 -18.44 -11.74 15.22
C HIS A 203 -17.86 -10.76 16.24
N LEU A 204 -17.90 -9.45 15.96
CA LEU A 204 -17.44 -8.43 16.89
C LEU A 204 -18.29 -8.38 18.17
N TYR A 205 -19.60 -8.61 18.05
CA TYR A 205 -20.49 -8.69 19.19
C TYR A 205 -20.15 -9.90 20.06
N CYS A 206 -19.95 -11.08 19.46
CA CYS A 206 -19.52 -12.28 20.19
C CYS A 206 -18.18 -12.08 20.91
N LEU A 207 -17.21 -11.47 20.24
CA LEU A 207 -15.93 -11.13 20.87
C LEU A 207 -16.12 -10.21 22.09
N LYS A 208 -16.96 -9.19 21.96
CA LYS A 208 -17.29 -8.29 23.08
C LYS A 208 -17.94 -9.03 24.23
N GLN A 209 -18.92 -9.90 23.98
CA GLN A 209 -19.66 -10.60 25.01
C GLN A 209 -18.80 -11.66 25.73
N PHE A 210 -18.04 -12.44 24.99
CA PHE A 210 -17.33 -13.59 25.56
C PHE A 210 -15.85 -13.33 25.84
N LEU A 211 -15.11 -12.76 24.88
CA LEU A 211 -13.69 -12.52 25.07
C LEU A 211 -13.40 -11.35 26.01
N LEU A 212 -14.20 -10.29 25.90
CA LEU A 212 -14.10 -9.11 26.79
C LEU A 212 -15.03 -9.21 28.03
N LEU A 213 -15.58 -10.41 28.30
CA LEU A 213 -16.39 -10.70 29.48
C LEU A 213 -17.60 -9.76 29.63
N GLY A 214 -18.18 -9.30 28.53
CA GLY A 214 -19.36 -8.42 28.55
C GLY A 214 -20.67 -9.12 28.90
N GLN A 215 -20.70 -10.47 28.89
CA GLN A 215 -21.89 -11.27 29.24
C GLN A 215 -21.83 -11.72 30.71
N GLY A 216 -22.62 -11.08 31.58
CA GLY A 216 -22.60 -11.34 33.00
C GLY A 216 -22.88 -12.79 33.39
N ASP A 217 -23.93 -13.39 32.82
CA ASP A 217 -24.28 -14.79 33.06
C ASP A 217 -23.17 -15.76 32.73
N PHE A 218 -22.52 -15.53 31.59
CA PHE A 218 -21.36 -16.33 31.17
C PHE A 218 -20.19 -16.20 32.16
N VAL A 219 -19.91 -14.96 32.59
CA VAL A 219 -18.81 -14.68 33.53
C VAL A 219 -19.08 -15.36 34.86
N THR A 220 -20.29 -15.25 35.38
CA THR A 220 -20.68 -15.86 36.67
C THR A 220 -20.54 -17.39 36.57
N ASN A 221 -21.17 -18.02 35.58
CA ASN A 221 -21.11 -19.46 35.39
C ASN A 221 -19.66 -19.98 35.18
N LEU A 222 -18.86 -19.24 34.44
CA LEU A 222 -17.45 -19.58 34.21
C LEU A 222 -16.63 -19.47 35.49
N THR A 223 -16.83 -18.39 36.26
CA THR A 223 -16.08 -18.13 37.49
C THR A 223 -16.41 -19.16 38.57
N GLU A 224 -17.72 -19.51 38.75
CA GLU A 224 -18.14 -20.52 39.65
C GLU A 224 -17.60 -21.91 39.28
N SER A 225 -17.68 -22.27 38.02
CA SER A 225 -17.14 -23.55 37.53
C SER A 225 -15.62 -23.67 37.69
N LEU A 226 -14.89 -22.59 37.43
CA LEU A 226 -13.44 -22.54 37.64
C LEU A 226 -13.08 -22.57 39.12
N HIS A 227 -13.81 -21.86 39.96
CA HIS A 227 -13.60 -21.85 41.42
C HIS A 227 -13.72 -23.27 42.00
N ASN A 228 -14.81 -23.96 41.69
CA ASN A 228 -15.03 -25.33 42.12
C ASN A 228 -13.92 -26.29 41.66
N GLU A 229 -13.45 -26.15 40.43
CA GLU A 229 -12.38 -27.00 39.90
C GLU A 229 -11.02 -26.70 40.54
N PHE A 230 -10.70 -25.43 40.80
CA PHE A 230 -9.48 -25.03 41.49
C PHE A 230 -9.45 -25.46 42.97
N GLU A 231 -10.59 -25.47 43.65
CA GLU A 231 -10.69 -26.00 44.99
C GLU A 231 -10.47 -27.52 45.03
N ASN A 232 -11.05 -28.27 44.06
CA ASN A 232 -10.90 -29.72 43.95
C ASN A 232 -9.45 -30.13 43.71
N HIS A 233 -8.69 -29.37 42.91
CA HIS A 233 -7.31 -29.68 42.56
C HIS A 233 -6.24 -28.95 43.38
N LYS A 234 -6.62 -28.26 44.47
CA LYS A 234 -5.71 -27.47 45.34
C LYS A 234 -4.87 -26.44 44.58
N GLY A 235 -5.42 -25.89 43.50
CA GLY A 235 -4.79 -24.80 42.75
C GLY A 235 -4.74 -25.03 41.24
N ILE A 236 -4.23 -24.03 40.52
CA ILE A 236 -4.18 -23.97 39.05
C ILE A 236 -3.32 -25.06 38.42
N ILE A 237 -2.28 -25.54 39.15
CA ILE A 237 -1.25 -26.45 38.60
C ILE A 237 -1.82 -27.86 38.27
N GLY A 238 -2.96 -28.23 38.87
CA GLY A 238 -3.59 -29.55 38.66
C GLY A 238 -4.61 -29.60 37.53
N VAL A 239 -4.97 -28.47 36.92
CA VAL A 239 -6.06 -28.42 35.94
C VAL A 239 -5.57 -28.57 34.53
N TYR A 240 -6.08 -29.56 33.80
CA TYR A 240 -5.69 -29.84 32.44
C TYR A 240 -6.43 -28.93 31.44
N ARG A 241 -5.77 -28.67 30.29
CA ARG A 241 -6.33 -27.83 29.22
C ARG A 241 -7.70 -28.32 28.70
N HIS A 242 -7.90 -29.64 28.63
CA HIS A 242 -9.18 -30.21 28.18
C HIS A 242 -10.30 -29.98 29.19
N THR A 243 -10.01 -29.97 30.49
CA THR A 243 -10.98 -29.64 31.54
C THR A 243 -11.39 -28.18 31.43
N LEU A 244 -10.43 -27.26 31.25
CA LEU A 244 -10.75 -25.84 31.06
C LEU A 244 -11.60 -25.61 29.79
N ALA A 245 -11.33 -26.35 28.71
CA ALA A 245 -12.13 -26.29 27.49
C ALA A 245 -13.58 -26.77 27.76
N ALA A 246 -13.75 -27.87 28.51
CA ALA A 246 -15.07 -28.37 28.85
C ALA A 246 -15.86 -27.42 29.77
N LEU A 247 -15.19 -26.77 30.74
CA LEU A 247 -15.81 -25.78 31.62
C LEU A 247 -16.24 -24.52 30.84
N THR A 248 -15.39 -24.03 29.92
CA THR A 248 -15.75 -22.88 29.07
C THR A 248 -16.92 -23.21 28.15
N GLU A 249 -16.94 -24.41 27.56
CA GLU A 249 -18.07 -24.87 26.74
C GLU A 249 -19.35 -25.03 27.56
N GLY A 250 -19.27 -25.56 28.79
CA GLY A 250 -20.38 -25.66 29.72
C GLY A 250 -20.95 -24.29 30.08
N ALA A 251 -20.10 -23.32 30.41
CA ALA A 251 -20.48 -21.95 30.70
C ALA A 251 -21.13 -21.25 29.48
N LEU A 252 -20.65 -21.51 28.28
CA LEU A 252 -21.26 -21.00 27.05
C LEU A 252 -22.65 -21.57 26.81
N ARG A 253 -22.84 -22.89 27.02
CA ARG A 253 -24.17 -23.54 26.87
C ARG A 253 -25.17 -23.09 27.92
N SER A 254 -24.74 -22.86 29.17
CA SER A 254 -25.61 -22.42 30.24
C SER A 254 -25.94 -20.91 30.20
N SER A 255 -25.15 -20.13 29.47
CA SER A 255 -25.46 -18.73 29.24
C SER A 255 -26.57 -18.59 28.21
N ASN A 256 -27.46 -17.57 28.37
CA ASN A 256 -28.55 -17.26 27.44
C ASN A 256 -28.05 -16.90 26.00
N ALA A 257 -26.80 -17.13 25.74
CA ALA A 257 -26.13 -16.85 24.46
C ALA A 257 -26.48 -17.85 23.33
N SER A 258 -27.16 -18.97 23.63
CA SER A 258 -27.60 -19.92 22.60
C SER A 258 -28.74 -19.38 21.71
N SER A 259 -29.21 -18.15 21.94
CA SER A 259 -30.21 -17.45 21.13
C SER A 259 -29.64 -16.44 20.13
N LEU A 260 -28.34 -16.30 20.04
CA LEU A 260 -27.63 -15.44 19.11
C LEU A 260 -27.03 -16.27 17.95
#